data_4b768ffa0e655870919388ad5875529d
#
_entry.id   4b768ffa0e655870919388ad5875529d
#
_cell.length_a   1.000
_cell.length_b   1.000
_cell.length_c   1.000
_cell.angle_alpha   90.00
_cell.angle_beta   90.00
_cell.angle_gamma   90.00
#
_symmetry.space_group_name_H-M   'P 1'
#
loop_
_entity.id
_entity.type
_entity.pdbx_description
1 polymer ?
#
loop_
_entity_poly.entity_id
_entity_poly.type
_entity_poly.pdbx_seq_one_letter_code
_entity_poly.pdbx_strand_id
1 'polypeptide(L)'
;MRKRMNRTWAEIPKAEVRRLADGLTAKTYAADWMTDNSSFAFAEAILGQRLELSFPNDATLTLSFQSKTELAWDDSDGAQGSGFYRALSAPGHPRVVFVHQYRDGLWPPTCVDLVLDLETGYATVVIAQLGGDERPREAVHTIRFGEITGIPHPADAEPHGYTTDLIGKAIHWEMPAFTKKPPIKHIYLSPLYYGIFMTREDGTCYMAADPADYIRIRGNLYLVSVIEARRSGIQLNFLINTDLLEDVVGQFGISAGNERGQDEPKIVCTVMTGRKGTFVPMATPC
;
A
#
# COMPACT_ATOMS: atom_id res chain seq x y z
N MET A 1 19.74 16.90 -26.87
CA MET A 1 18.29 17.22 -26.90
C MET A 1 17.62 16.22 -25.94
N ARG A 2 17.30 16.63 -24.68
CA ARG A 2 16.59 15.76 -23.72
C ARG A 2 15.19 15.52 -24.30
N LYS A 3 14.88 14.28 -24.70
CA LYS A 3 13.50 13.89 -24.97
C LYS A 3 12.70 14.26 -23.72
N ARG A 4 11.73 15.17 -23.85
CA ARG A 4 10.74 15.42 -22.81
C ARG A 4 10.17 14.07 -22.41
N MET A 5 10.17 13.78 -21.12
CA MET A 5 9.51 12.59 -20.61
C MET A 5 8.13 12.49 -21.24
N ASN A 6 7.88 11.36 -21.82
CA ASN A 6 6.70 11.11 -22.60
C ASN A 6 5.47 11.36 -21.71
N ARG A 7 4.57 12.25 -22.10
CA ARG A 7 3.28 12.49 -21.45
C ARG A 7 2.32 11.30 -21.56
N THR A 8 2.78 10.16 -22.10
CA THR A 8 1.99 8.94 -22.31
C THR A 8 1.28 8.45 -21.06
N TRP A 9 1.76 8.78 -19.88
CA TRP A 9 1.11 8.45 -18.63
C TRP A 9 -0.26 9.11 -18.46
N ALA A 10 -0.38 10.39 -18.80
CA ALA A 10 -1.63 11.12 -18.71
C ALA A 10 -2.63 10.76 -19.81
N GLU A 11 -2.17 10.02 -20.81
CA GLU A 11 -2.92 9.77 -22.04
C GLU A 11 -3.38 8.32 -22.21
N ILE A 12 -3.26 7.47 -21.17
CA ILE A 12 -3.78 6.10 -21.25
C ILE A 12 -5.31 6.17 -21.31
N PRO A 13 -5.93 5.72 -22.41
CA PRO A 13 -7.37 5.78 -22.58
C PRO A 13 -8.09 4.89 -21.56
N LYS A 14 -9.30 5.30 -21.13
CA LYS A 14 -10.17 4.50 -20.25
C LYS A 14 -10.31 3.05 -20.70
N ALA A 15 -10.48 2.82 -22.01
CA ALA A 15 -10.61 1.49 -22.57
C ALA A 15 -9.36 0.62 -22.31
N GLU A 16 -8.18 1.22 -22.37
CA GLU A 16 -6.93 0.53 -22.06
C GLU A 16 -6.81 0.23 -20.56
N VAL A 17 -7.17 1.17 -19.68
CA VAL A 17 -7.22 0.93 -18.23
C VAL A 17 -8.16 -0.21 -17.90
N ARG A 18 -9.34 -0.27 -18.54
CA ARG A 18 -10.28 -1.38 -18.38
C ARG A 18 -9.67 -2.70 -18.83
N ARG A 19 -9.10 -2.73 -20.03
CA ARG A 19 -8.42 -3.92 -20.55
C ARG A 19 -7.34 -4.45 -19.63
N LEU A 20 -6.55 -3.55 -19.05
CA LEU A 20 -5.50 -3.90 -18.07
C LEU A 20 -6.10 -4.45 -16.78
N ALA A 21 -7.20 -3.85 -16.29
CA ALA A 21 -7.90 -4.32 -15.09
C ALA A 21 -8.53 -5.70 -15.30
N ASP A 22 -9.21 -5.90 -16.43
CA ASP A 22 -9.82 -7.19 -16.80
C ASP A 22 -8.77 -8.29 -17.00
N GLY A 23 -7.54 -7.93 -17.33
CA GLY A 23 -6.41 -8.85 -17.48
C GLY A 23 -5.72 -9.24 -16.16
N LEU A 24 -6.03 -8.56 -15.05
CA LEU A 24 -5.46 -8.90 -13.76
C LEU A 24 -6.12 -10.16 -13.21
N THR A 25 -5.30 -11.16 -12.89
CA THR A 25 -5.74 -12.45 -12.35
C THR A 25 -5.00 -12.76 -11.07
N ALA A 26 -5.49 -13.74 -10.30
CA ALA A 26 -4.79 -14.21 -9.11
C ALA A 26 -3.33 -14.63 -9.42
N LYS A 27 -3.08 -15.17 -10.61
CA LYS A 27 -1.73 -15.57 -11.04
C LYS A 27 -0.84 -14.37 -11.33
N THR A 28 -1.33 -13.36 -12.04
CA THR A 28 -0.58 -12.15 -12.33
C THR A 28 -0.35 -11.31 -11.07
N TYR A 29 -1.33 -11.26 -10.17
CA TYR A 29 -1.23 -10.66 -8.85
C TYR A 29 -0.12 -11.31 -8.00
N ALA A 30 0.01 -12.65 -8.08
CA ALA A 30 1.03 -13.40 -7.35
C ALA A 30 2.44 -13.35 -7.95
N ALA A 31 2.55 -13.00 -9.23
CA ALA A 31 3.77 -13.10 -10.02
C ALA A 31 4.46 -11.75 -10.26
N ASP A 32 4.11 -10.70 -9.53
CA ASP A 32 4.75 -9.40 -9.74
C ASP A 32 6.24 -9.43 -9.36
N TRP A 33 7.04 -8.80 -10.22
CA TRP A 33 8.50 -8.81 -10.20
C TRP A 33 9.14 -8.13 -8.97
N MET A 34 8.35 -7.40 -8.19
CA MET A 34 8.83 -6.70 -7.00
C MET A 34 8.70 -7.53 -5.72
N THR A 35 8.14 -8.73 -5.80
CA THR A 35 7.95 -9.60 -4.65
C THR A 35 8.99 -10.71 -4.60
N ASP A 36 9.78 -10.76 -3.54
CA ASP A 36 10.36 -12.03 -3.10
C ASP A 36 9.27 -12.82 -2.38
N ASN A 37 8.52 -13.61 -3.14
CA ASN A 37 7.42 -14.42 -2.61
C ASN A 37 7.90 -15.55 -1.67
N SER A 38 9.20 -15.78 -1.57
CA SER A 38 9.75 -16.89 -0.77
C SER A 38 9.78 -16.62 0.73
N SER A 39 9.70 -15.35 1.14
CA SER A 39 9.79 -14.93 2.55
C SER A 39 8.44 -14.58 3.20
N PHE A 40 7.33 -14.70 2.49
CA PHE A 40 6.02 -14.34 3.01
C PHE A 40 5.41 -15.45 3.89
N ALA A 41 5.36 -15.23 5.19
CA ALA A 41 4.46 -15.98 6.05
C ALA A 41 3.05 -15.36 5.93
N PHE A 42 2.10 -16.14 5.41
CA PHE A 42 0.70 -15.77 5.43
C PHE A 42 0.21 -15.60 6.88
N ALA A 43 -0.62 -14.59 7.13
CA ALA A 43 -1.22 -14.38 8.44
C ALA A 43 -2.35 -15.40 8.69
N GLU A 44 -1.97 -16.58 9.19
CA GLU A 44 -2.92 -17.69 9.42
C GLU A 44 -4.07 -17.33 10.37
N ALA A 45 -3.89 -16.31 11.21
CA ALA A 45 -4.87 -15.89 12.22
C ALA A 45 -6.22 -15.44 11.62
N ILE A 46 -6.27 -15.06 10.33
CA ILE A 46 -7.51 -14.62 9.69
C ILE A 46 -8.11 -15.66 8.74
N LEU A 47 -7.39 -16.74 8.43
CA LEU A 47 -7.86 -17.74 7.48
C LEU A 47 -9.15 -18.43 7.98
N GLY A 48 -10.17 -18.47 7.13
CA GLY A 48 -11.49 -19.01 7.45
C GLY A 48 -12.34 -18.11 8.36
N GLN A 49 -11.84 -16.94 8.75
CA GLN A 49 -12.57 -16.00 9.60
C GLN A 49 -13.54 -15.16 8.77
N ARG A 50 -14.63 -14.76 9.44
CA ARG A 50 -15.50 -13.68 9.01
C ARG A 50 -15.37 -12.56 10.04
N LEU A 51 -14.87 -11.41 9.60
CA LEU A 51 -14.70 -10.23 10.42
C LEU A 51 -15.67 -9.14 9.96
N GLU A 52 -16.28 -8.45 10.90
CA GLU A 52 -17.06 -7.26 10.64
C GLU A 52 -16.34 -6.06 11.22
N LEU A 53 -16.14 -5.04 10.39
CA LEU A 53 -15.58 -3.75 10.78
C LEU A 53 -16.73 -2.76 10.90
N SER A 54 -16.81 -2.05 12.01
CA SER A 54 -17.74 -0.94 12.23
C SER A 54 -17.00 0.38 12.12
N PHE A 55 -17.64 1.37 11.49
CA PHE A 55 -17.10 2.71 11.29
C PHE A 55 -18.04 3.76 11.88
N PRO A 56 -17.59 4.99 12.09
CA PRO A 56 -18.48 6.11 12.39
C PRO A 56 -19.66 6.20 11.40
N ASN A 57 -20.83 6.65 11.87
CA ASN A 57 -22.08 6.74 11.10
C ASN A 57 -22.72 5.39 10.70
N ASP A 58 -22.55 4.37 11.55
CA ASP A 58 -23.16 3.04 11.39
C ASP A 58 -22.79 2.29 10.08
N ALA A 59 -21.75 2.75 9.40
CA ALA A 59 -21.22 2.03 8.24
C ALA A 59 -20.48 0.77 8.69
N THR A 60 -20.66 -0.35 7.97
CA THR A 60 -19.96 -1.60 8.25
C THR A 60 -19.31 -2.17 6.99
N LEU A 61 -18.26 -2.97 7.19
CA LEU A 61 -17.61 -3.76 6.15
C LEU A 61 -17.40 -5.18 6.68
N THR A 62 -18.04 -6.14 6.06
CA THR A 62 -17.82 -7.56 6.36
C THR A 62 -16.77 -8.14 5.43
N LEU A 63 -15.82 -8.87 6.00
CA LEU A 63 -14.72 -9.55 5.31
C LEU A 63 -14.80 -11.04 5.58
N SER A 64 -14.80 -11.88 4.53
CA SER A 64 -14.82 -13.34 4.64
C SER A 64 -13.59 -13.92 3.95
N PHE A 65 -12.63 -14.40 4.75
CA PHE A 65 -11.34 -14.94 4.28
C PHE A 65 -11.50 -16.42 3.91
N GLN A 66 -11.96 -16.68 2.68
CA GLN A 66 -12.37 -18.00 2.20
C GLN A 66 -11.20 -18.95 1.97
N SER A 67 -10.08 -18.42 1.50
CA SER A 67 -8.84 -19.16 1.23
C SER A 67 -7.63 -18.26 1.47
N LYS A 68 -6.42 -18.74 1.20
CA LYS A 68 -5.18 -17.91 1.28
C LYS A 68 -5.07 -16.84 0.17
N THR A 69 -5.96 -16.88 -0.81
CA THR A 69 -5.88 -16.00 -1.99
C THR A 69 -7.20 -15.32 -2.34
N GLU A 70 -8.32 -15.70 -1.72
CA GLU A 70 -9.65 -15.19 -2.03
C GLU A 70 -10.34 -14.63 -0.78
N LEU A 71 -10.77 -13.39 -0.88
CA LEU A 71 -11.46 -12.61 0.14
C LEU A 71 -12.76 -12.06 -0.43
N ALA A 72 -13.89 -12.46 0.16
CA ALA A 72 -15.18 -11.83 -0.13
C ALA A 72 -15.43 -10.66 0.84
N TRP A 73 -16.10 -9.63 0.34
CA TRP A 73 -16.42 -8.42 1.08
C TRP A 73 -17.87 -7.98 0.84
N ASP A 74 -18.46 -7.32 1.85
CA ASP A 74 -19.82 -6.80 1.83
C ASP A 74 -19.85 -5.48 2.61
N ASP A 75 -20.12 -4.39 1.92
CA ASP A 75 -20.23 -3.03 2.49
C ASP A 75 -21.70 -2.71 2.83
N SER A 76 -21.95 -2.00 3.90
CA SER A 76 -23.31 -1.61 4.36
C SER A 76 -24.08 -0.71 3.38
N ASP A 77 -23.42 -0.16 2.37
CA ASP A 77 -24.07 0.57 1.28
C ASP A 77 -24.65 -0.35 0.18
N GLY A 78 -24.54 -1.68 0.37
CA GLY A 78 -25.02 -2.71 -0.54
C GLY A 78 -24.02 -3.12 -1.62
N ALA A 79 -22.82 -2.58 -1.62
CA ALA A 79 -21.77 -3.05 -2.49
C ALA A 79 -21.12 -4.31 -1.93
N GLN A 80 -21.00 -5.36 -2.75
CA GLN A 80 -20.43 -6.64 -2.34
C GLN A 80 -19.65 -7.28 -3.49
N GLY A 81 -18.75 -8.19 -3.16
CA GLY A 81 -17.96 -8.90 -4.17
C GLY A 81 -16.88 -9.79 -3.58
N SER A 82 -15.97 -10.21 -4.43
CA SER A 82 -14.76 -10.93 -4.04
C SER A 82 -13.54 -10.34 -4.74
N GLY A 83 -12.37 -10.84 -4.39
CA GLY A 83 -11.14 -10.45 -5.04
C GLY A 83 -9.93 -11.20 -4.49
N PHE A 84 -8.79 -10.98 -5.13
CA PHE A 84 -7.52 -11.58 -4.73
C PHE A 84 -6.93 -10.79 -3.55
N TYR A 85 -6.26 -11.49 -2.64
CA TYR A 85 -5.60 -10.80 -1.55
C TYR A 85 -4.29 -11.46 -1.12
N ARG A 86 -3.49 -10.70 -0.40
CA ARG A 86 -2.37 -11.14 0.40
C ARG A 86 -2.57 -10.65 1.82
N ALA A 87 -2.23 -11.49 2.79
CA ALA A 87 -2.28 -11.13 4.19
C ALA A 87 -0.99 -11.53 4.89
N LEU A 88 -0.39 -10.58 5.57
CA LEU A 88 0.88 -10.72 6.25
C LEU A 88 0.77 -10.19 7.67
N SER A 89 1.45 -10.83 8.60
CA SER A 89 1.63 -10.22 9.92
C SER A 89 2.54 -9.00 9.81
N ALA A 90 2.19 -7.94 10.53
CA ALA A 90 3.03 -6.76 10.63
C ALA A 90 4.37 -7.10 11.30
N PRO A 91 5.49 -6.46 10.89
CA PRO A 91 6.79 -6.70 11.50
C PRO A 91 6.75 -6.52 13.02
N GLY A 92 7.17 -7.54 13.77
CA GLY A 92 7.18 -7.53 15.23
C GLY A 92 5.81 -7.65 15.92
N HIS A 93 4.70 -7.68 15.16
CA HIS A 93 3.34 -7.74 15.68
C HIS A 93 2.53 -8.86 15.00
N PRO A 94 2.66 -10.12 15.45
CA PRO A 94 2.07 -11.28 14.76
C PRO A 94 0.55 -11.27 14.72
N ARG A 95 -0.11 -10.49 15.58
CA ARG A 95 -1.56 -10.33 15.62
C ARG A 95 -2.07 -9.03 14.99
N VAL A 96 -1.19 -8.21 14.43
CA VAL A 96 -1.56 -7.12 13.53
C VAL A 96 -1.38 -7.61 12.10
N VAL A 97 -2.44 -7.63 11.34
CA VAL A 97 -2.47 -8.18 9.98
C VAL A 97 -2.59 -7.07 8.96
N PHE A 98 -1.65 -7.03 8.02
CA PHE A 98 -1.76 -6.22 6.81
C PHE A 98 -2.39 -7.05 5.70
N VAL A 99 -3.50 -6.58 5.15
CA VAL A 99 -4.21 -7.21 4.03
C VAL A 99 -4.17 -6.27 2.84
N HIS A 100 -3.75 -6.77 1.69
CA HIS A 100 -3.76 -6.06 0.41
C HIS A 100 -4.69 -6.81 -0.53
N GLN A 101 -5.85 -6.22 -0.86
CA GLN A 101 -6.91 -6.86 -1.64
C GLN A 101 -7.18 -6.09 -2.93
N TYR A 102 -7.10 -6.76 -4.07
CA TYR A 102 -7.69 -6.28 -5.31
C TYR A 102 -9.16 -6.72 -5.39
N ARG A 103 -10.08 -5.77 -5.53
CA ARG A 103 -11.52 -6.02 -5.69
C ARG A 103 -11.84 -6.20 -7.17
N ASP A 104 -12.09 -7.46 -7.56
CA ASP A 104 -12.33 -7.81 -8.95
C ASP A 104 -13.67 -7.26 -9.48
N GLY A 105 -13.70 -6.97 -10.79
CA GLY A 105 -14.91 -6.52 -11.48
C GLY A 105 -15.39 -5.10 -11.18
N LEU A 106 -14.72 -4.34 -10.31
CA LEU A 106 -15.11 -2.96 -10.00
C LEU A 106 -14.60 -1.98 -11.05
N TRP A 107 -15.41 -0.96 -11.31
CA TRP A 107 -15.00 0.23 -12.00
C TRP A 107 -15.34 1.47 -11.16
N PRO A 108 -14.37 2.33 -10.82
CA PRO A 108 -12.92 2.24 -11.13
C PRO A 108 -12.24 1.00 -10.54
N PRO A 109 -11.10 0.55 -11.14
CA PRO A 109 -10.28 -0.48 -10.54
C PRO A 109 -9.92 -0.12 -9.10
N THR A 110 -10.16 -1.03 -8.16
CA THR A 110 -10.11 -0.74 -6.73
C THR A 110 -9.22 -1.76 -6.02
N CYS A 111 -8.33 -1.26 -5.19
CA CYS A 111 -7.56 -2.04 -4.22
C CYS A 111 -7.86 -1.54 -2.81
N VAL A 112 -7.87 -2.44 -1.84
CA VAL A 112 -8.11 -2.09 -0.44
C VAL A 112 -6.98 -2.66 0.40
N ASP A 113 -6.31 -1.77 1.12
CA ASP A 113 -5.37 -2.16 2.16
C ASP A 113 -6.02 -2.04 3.53
N LEU A 114 -5.90 -3.09 4.33
CA LEU A 114 -6.40 -3.11 5.69
C LEU A 114 -5.25 -3.36 6.66
N VAL A 115 -5.27 -2.65 7.77
CA VAL A 115 -4.49 -2.99 8.96
C VAL A 115 -5.48 -3.42 10.03
N LEU A 116 -5.50 -4.71 10.34
CA LEU A 116 -6.39 -5.33 11.31
C LEU A 116 -5.61 -5.64 12.58
N ASP A 117 -5.86 -4.91 13.64
CA ASP A 117 -5.24 -5.18 14.94
C ASP A 117 -6.13 -6.11 15.76
N LEU A 118 -5.82 -7.40 15.70
CA LEU A 118 -6.57 -8.45 16.38
C LEU A 118 -6.34 -8.52 17.91
N GLU A 119 -5.49 -7.63 18.45
CA GLU A 119 -5.28 -7.52 19.90
C GLU A 119 -6.05 -6.35 20.50
N THR A 120 -6.09 -5.22 19.79
CA THR A 120 -6.77 -4.03 20.28
C THR A 120 -8.16 -3.85 19.69
N GLY A 121 -8.51 -4.61 18.64
CA GLY A 121 -9.80 -4.51 17.97
C GLY A 121 -9.94 -3.30 17.05
N TYR A 122 -8.88 -2.53 16.81
CA TYR A 122 -8.92 -1.39 15.88
C TYR A 122 -8.54 -1.80 14.46
N ALA A 123 -9.07 -1.06 13.50
CA ALA A 123 -8.80 -1.28 12.09
C ALA A 123 -8.57 0.03 11.32
N THR A 124 -7.68 -0.02 10.33
CA THR A 124 -7.53 1.03 9.32
C THR A 124 -7.81 0.43 7.96
N VAL A 125 -8.60 1.12 7.15
CA VAL A 125 -8.94 0.74 5.78
C VAL A 125 -8.52 1.86 4.84
N VAL A 126 -7.66 1.55 3.87
CA VAL A 126 -7.26 2.45 2.79
C VAL A 126 -7.86 1.93 1.50
N ILE A 127 -8.82 2.63 0.94
CA ILE A 127 -9.47 2.29 -0.33
C ILE A 127 -8.80 3.10 -1.42
N ALA A 128 -8.05 2.44 -2.28
CA ALA A 128 -7.37 3.02 -3.42
C ALA A 128 -8.14 2.74 -4.71
N GLN A 129 -8.35 3.78 -5.51
CA GLN A 129 -9.03 3.67 -6.79
C GLN A 129 -8.24 4.40 -7.86
N LEU A 130 -8.26 3.87 -9.08
CA LEU A 130 -7.90 4.66 -10.25
C LEU A 130 -9.04 5.64 -10.54
N GLY A 131 -8.72 6.84 -11.02
CA GLY A 131 -9.61 8.01 -11.01
C GLY A 131 -10.86 7.96 -11.89
N GLY A 132 -11.27 6.79 -12.34
CA GLY A 132 -12.54 6.58 -13.04
C GLY A 132 -12.55 7.15 -14.46
N ASP A 133 -13.66 7.78 -14.82
CA ASP A 133 -13.91 8.17 -16.22
C ASP A 133 -13.18 9.44 -16.65
N GLU A 134 -12.94 10.37 -15.73
CA GLU A 134 -12.29 11.66 -16.03
C GLU A 134 -10.76 11.55 -16.03
N ARG A 135 -10.22 10.77 -15.08
CA ARG A 135 -8.78 10.62 -14.87
C ARG A 135 -8.43 9.15 -14.67
N PRO A 136 -8.65 8.30 -15.66
CA PRO A 136 -8.69 6.85 -15.48
C PRO A 136 -7.40 6.21 -14.95
N ARG A 137 -6.29 6.91 -15.03
CA ARG A 137 -4.99 6.40 -14.54
C ARG A 137 -4.52 7.04 -13.23
N GLU A 138 -5.13 8.12 -12.77
CA GLU A 138 -4.72 8.73 -11.51
C GLU A 138 -5.22 7.89 -10.33
N ALA A 139 -4.35 7.61 -9.37
CA ALA A 139 -4.74 6.98 -8.13
C ALA A 139 -5.32 8.03 -7.17
N VAL A 140 -6.40 7.67 -6.51
CA VAL A 140 -6.98 8.40 -5.39
C VAL A 140 -7.20 7.44 -4.25
N HIS A 141 -7.19 7.91 -3.01
CA HIS A 141 -7.51 7.06 -1.88
C HIS A 141 -8.45 7.72 -0.87
N THR A 142 -9.09 6.88 -0.08
CA THR A 142 -9.88 7.25 1.10
C THR A 142 -9.41 6.40 2.27
N ILE A 143 -9.24 7.02 3.44
CA ILE A 143 -8.82 6.34 4.66
C ILE A 143 -9.99 6.35 5.64
N ARG A 144 -10.28 5.17 6.22
CA ARG A 144 -11.33 4.97 7.23
C ARG A 144 -10.72 4.30 8.44
N PHE A 145 -11.08 4.79 9.63
CA PHE A 145 -10.75 4.17 10.90
C PHE A 145 -11.99 3.52 11.47
N GLY A 146 -11.86 2.31 11.98
CA GLY A 146 -12.96 1.54 12.51
C GLY A 146 -12.52 0.54 13.57
N GLU A 147 -13.48 -0.27 13.99
CA GLU A 147 -13.31 -1.29 15.03
C GLU A 147 -13.71 -2.65 14.48
N ILE A 148 -13.05 -3.70 14.97
CA ILE A 148 -13.38 -5.09 14.63
C ILE A 148 -14.43 -5.56 15.62
N THR A 149 -15.64 -5.79 15.16
CA THR A 149 -16.77 -6.22 15.99
C THR A 149 -16.42 -7.50 16.78
N GLY A 150 -16.68 -7.49 18.07
CA GLY A 150 -16.45 -8.65 18.94
C GLY A 150 -15.03 -8.81 19.49
N ILE A 151 -14.10 -7.93 19.13
CA ILE A 151 -12.78 -7.86 19.77
C ILE A 151 -12.81 -6.71 20.78
N PRO A 152 -12.62 -6.99 22.09
CA PRO A 152 -12.63 -5.96 23.11
C PRO A 152 -11.39 -5.08 23.03
N HIS A 153 -11.55 -3.79 23.33
CA HIS A 153 -10.44 -2.84 23.42
C HIS A 153 -9.82 -2.89 24.83
N PRO A 154 -8.51 -3.17 24.96
CA PRO A 154 -7.80 -2.94 26.23
C PRO A 154 -7.94 -1.48 26.69
N ALA A 155 -7.99 -1.26 28.01
CA ALA A 155 -8.25 0.06 28.56
C ALA A 155 -7.19 1.13 28.24
N ASP A 156 -5.99 0.68 27.89
CA ASP A 156 -4.83 1.50 27.50
C ASP A 156 -4.59 1.51 25.97
N ALA A 157 -5.44 0.84 25.18
CA ALA A 157 -5.32 0.82 23.74
C ALA A 157 -5.78 2.15 23.14
N GLU A 158 -4.92 2.75 22.32
CA GLU A 158 -5.27 3.93 21.54
C GLU A 158 -5.82 3.52 20.17
N PRO A 159 -6.89 4.16 19.68
CA PRO A 159 -7.40 3.91 18.33
C PRO A 159 -6.37 4.31 17.27
N HIS A 160 -6.44 3.66 16.12
CA HIS A 160 -5.66 4.08 14.95
C HIS A 160 -6.04 5.50 14.56
N GLY A 161 -5.05 6.31 14.16
CA GLY A 161 -5.33 7.70 13.81
C GLY A 161 -4.14 8.41 13.17
N TYR A 162 -4.43 9.58 12.60
CA TYR A 162 -3.38 10.42 12.02
C TYR A 162 -2.35 10.85 13.07
N THR A 163 -1.08 10.94 12.65
CA THR A 163 0.03 11.28 13.52
C THR A 163 1.09 12.13 12.81
N THR A 164 1.91 12.80 13.61
CA THR A 164 3.10 13.52 13.15
C THR A 164 4.41 12.92 13.66
N ASP A 165 4.36 11.76 14.31
CA ASP A 165 5.50 11.16 15.01
C ASP A 165 6.72 10.87 14.12
N LEU A 166 6.48 10.63 12.82
CA LEU A 166 7.55 10.38 11.86
C LEU A 166 8.15 11.68 11.28
N ILE A 167 7.48 12.82 11.42
CA ILE A 167 7.93 14.07 10.81
C ILE A 167 9.31 14.48 11.32
N GLY A 168 10.18 14.86 10.38
CA GLY A 168 11.57 15.19 10.68
C GLY A 168 12.51 13.98 10.76
N LYS A 169 12.01 12.77 10.54
CA LYS A 169 12.82 11.54 10.44
C LYS A 169 13.11 11.17 9.02
N ALA A 170 14.16 10.38 8.81
CA ALA A 170 14.46 9.75 7.52
C ALA A 170 14.96 8.32 7.75
N ILE A 171 14.54 7.42 6.87
CA ILE A 171 14.96 6.01 6.88
C ILE A 171 15.57 5.67 5.54
N HIS A 172 16.72 5.04 5.59
CA HIS A 172 17.41 4.48 4.44
C HIS A 172 17.03 3.01 4.32
N TRP A 173 16.34 2.64 3.24
CA TRP A 173 15.83 1.30 3.01
C TRP A 173 16.73 0.53 2.06
N GLU A 174 17.24 -0.60 2.51
CA GLU A 174 17.91 -1.58 1.68
C GLU A 174 16.91 -2.63 1.20
N MET A 175 17.07 -3.09 -0.02
CA MET A 175 16.26 -4.14 -0.63
C MET A 175 17.12 -5.37 -0.88
N PRO A 176 17.31 -6.27 0.10
CA PRO A 176 18.22 -7.40 -0.03
C PRO A 176 17.90 -8.34 -1.19
N ALA A 177 16.61 -8.51 -1.51
CA ALA A 177 16.17 -9.31 -2.65
C ALA A 177 16.55 -8.71 -4.02
N PHE A 178 16.98 -7.46 -4.04
CA PHE A 178 17.34 -6.73 -5.25
C PHE A 178 18.77 -6.22 -5.17
N THR A 179 19.73 -7.13 -5.06
CA THR A 179 21.17 -6.85 -4.84
C THR A 179 21.83 -5.86 -5.80
N LYS A 180 21.13 -5.41 -6.84
CA LYS A 180 21.60 -4.40 -7.80
C LYS A 180 20.88 -3.06 -7.73
N LYS A 181 19.85 -2.91 -6.87
CA LYS A 181 19.18 -1.62 -6.73
C LYS A 181 19.81 -0.81 -5.61
N PRO A 182 20.11 0.48 -5.87
CA PRO A 182 20.59 1.36 -4.82
C PRO A 182 19.54 1.49 -3.72
N PRO A 183 19.98 1.71 -2.48
CA PRO A 183 19.09 1.96 -1.36
C PRO A 183 18.18 3.16 -1.64
N ILE A 184 17.01 3.16 -1.04
CA ILE A 184 16.02 4.24 -1.15
C ILE A 184 15.94 4.95 0.18
N LYS A 185 16.11 6.26 0.19
CA LYS A 185 15.91 7.09 1.38
C LYS A 185 14.48 7.65 1.37
N HIS A 186 13.73 7.33 2.41
CA HIS A 186 12.45 7.95 2.72
C HIS A 186 12.65 9.08 3.70
N ILE A 187 12.05 10.23 3.43
CA ILE A 187 12.11 11.43 4.27
C ILE A 187 10.68 11.85 4.61
N TYR A 188 10.34 11.88 5.88
CA TYR A 188 9.02 12.27 6.34
C TYR A 188 9.02 13.78 6.56
N LEU A 189 8.65 14.52 5.49
CA LEU A 189 8.90 15.96 5.37
C LEU A 189 7.95 16.82 6.19
N SER A 190 6.67 16.52 6.12
CA SER A 190 5.60 17.30 6.75
C SER A 190 4.35 16.44 6.92
N PRO A 191 3.30 16.90 7.63
CA PRO A 191 2.06 16.12 7.77
C PRO A 191 1.36 15.78 6.45
N LEU A 192 1.74 16.43 5.34
CA LEU A 192 1.09 16.26 4.02
C LEU A 192 2.03 15.69 2.95
N TYR A 193 3.33 15.63 3.22
CA TYR A 193 4.31 15.26 2.19
C TYR A 193 5.39 14.32 2.71
N TYR A 194 5.68 13.36 1.89
CA TYR A 194 6.77 12.41 2.00
C TYR A 194 7.78 12.66 0.89
N GLY A 195 9.06 12.48 1.17
CA GLY A 195 10.14 12.61 0.21
C GLY A 195 10.79 11.26 -0.08
N ILE A 196 11.09 10.99 -1.35
CA ILE A 196 11.89 9.86 -1.78
C ILE A 196 13.20 10.37 -2.37
N PHE A 197 14.30 9.76 -1.95
CA PHE A 197 15.63 9.96 -2.47
C PHE A 197 16.23 8.65 -2.94
N MET A 198 16.81 8.63 -4.11
CA MET A 198 17.45 7.45 -4.68
C MET A 198 18.63 7.86 -5.55
N THR A 199 19.80 7.25 -5.34
CA THR A 199 20.92 7.35 -6.27
C THR A 199 20.75 6.29 -7.35
N ARG A 200 20.84 6.66 -8.62
CA ARG A 200 20.76 5.72 -9.74
C ARG A 200 22.12 5.08 -10.00
N GLU A 201 22.13 3.99 -10.77
CA GLU A 201 23.37 3.29 -11.16
C GLU A 201 24.38 4.20 -11.91
N ASP A 202 23.90 5.22 -12.62
CA ASP A 202 24.72 6.21 -13.29
C ASP A 202 25.24 7.35 -12.37
N GLY A 203 25.00 7.25 -11.06
CA GLY A 203 25.38 8.23 -10.05
C GLY A 203 24.47 9.46 -10.00
N THR A 204 23.44 9.55 -10.83
CA THR A 204 22.47 10.65 -10.76
C THR A 204 21.51 10.46 -9.60
N CYS A 205 21.17 11.56 -8.93
CA CYS A 205 20.17 11.54 -7.86
C CYS A 205 18.76 11.72 -8.41
N TYR A 206 17.84 10.94 -7.88
CA TYR A 206 16.42 11.13 -8.05
C TYR A 206 15.79 11.58 -6.73
N MET A 207 14.97 12.60 -6.80
CA MET A 207 14.18 13.07 -5.66
C MET A 207 12.76 13.38 -6.14
N ALA A 208 11.79 12.98 -5.34
CA ALA A 208 10.41 13.43 -5.44
C ALA A 208 9.86 13.76 -4.06
N ALA A 209 8.83 14.62 -4.03
CA ALA A 209 8.00 14.84 -2.87
C ALA A 209 6.57 14.49 -3.27
N ASP A 210 5.99 13.55 -2.54
CA ASP A 210 4.70 12.97 -2.84
C ASP A 210 3.70 13.26 -1.71
N PRO A 211 2.41 13.48 -1.99
CA PRO A 211 1.36 13.55 -0.98
C PRO A 211 1.36 12.28 -0.12
N ALA A 212 1.25 12.45 1.19
CA ALA A 212 1.25 11.32 2.12
C ALA A 212 0.39 11.58 3.35
N ASP A 213 -0.24 10.50 3.82
CA ASP A 213 -0.91 10.41 5.11
C ASP A 213 -0.10 9.52 6.05
N TYR A 214 0.02 9.95 7.31
CA TYR A 214 0.74 9.25 8.35
C TYR A 214 -0.24 8.80 9.42
N ILE A 215 -0.27 7.52 9.70
CA ILE A 215 -1.23 6.90 10.62
C ILE A 215 -0.45 6.11 11.66
N ARG A 216 -0.72 6.36 12.94
CA ARG A 216 -0.24 5.51 14.02
C ARG A 216 -1.20 4.34 14.18
N ILE A 217 -0.65 3.15 14.11
CA ILE A 217 -1.35 1.89 14.40
C ILE A 217 -1.11 1.51 15.86
N ARG A 218 0.16 1.57 16.29
CA ARG A 218 0.62 1.35 17.67
C ARG A 218 1.84 2.22 17.94
N GLY A 219 2.39 2.19 19.14
CA GLY A 219 3.51 3.04 19.54
C GLY A 219 4.72 3.03 18.61
N ASN A 220 5.05 1.89 18.00
CA ASN A 220 6.18 1.73 17.08
C ASN A 220 5.78 1.27 15.67
N LEU A 221 4.47 1.18 15.39
CA LEU A 221 3.94 0.69 14.12
C LEU A 221 3.12 1.78 13.43
N TYR A 222 3.54 2.17 12.23
CA TYR A 222 2.96 3.26 11.46
C TYR A 222 2.58 2.81 10.06
N LEU A 223 1.43 3.28 9.57
CA LEU A 223 1.06 3.17 8.16
C LEU A 223 1.32 4.52 7.49
N VAL A 224 2.13 4.53 6.44
CA VAL A 224 2.39 5.70 5.59
C VAL A 224 1.77 5.42 4.22
N SER A 225 0.72 6.16 3.88
CA SER A 225 -0.01 6.04 2.62
C SER A 225 0.45 7.16 1.68
N VAL A 226 0.96 6.81 0.51
CA VAL A 226 1.60 7.73 -0.43
C VAL A 226 0.97 7.59 -1.81
N ILE A 227 0.69 8.72 -2.48
CA ILE A 227 0.35 8.76 -3.91
C ILE A 227 1.54 9.35 -4.66
N GLU A 228 2.20 8.55 -5.51
CA GLU A 228 3.34 9.01 -6.30
C GLU A 228 2.93 10.12 -7.27
N ALA A 229 3.26 11.39 -6.95
CA ALA A 229 2.90 12.55 -7.78
C ALA A 229 3.52 12.51 -9.18
N ARG A 230 4.74 11.96 -9.31
CA ARG A 230 5.40 11.78 -10.60
C ARG A 230 4.74 10.68 -11.44
N ARG A 231 4.18 9.69 -10.76
CA ARG A 231 3.48 8.55 -11.34
C ARG A 231 2.07 8.52 -10.79
N SER A 232 1.31 9.57 -11.01
CA SER A 232 0.01 9.81 -10.38
C SER A 232 -0.96 8.61 -10.35
N GLY A 233 -0.67 7.57 -11.12
CA GLY A 233 -1.41 6.32 -11.12
C GLY A 233 -0.95 5.28 -10.11
N ILE A 234 -0.03 5.57 -9.19
CA ILE A 234 0.49 4.59 -8.22
C ILE A 234 0.30 5.08 -6.79
N GLN A 235 -0.30 4.23 -5.98
CA GLN A 235 -0.36 4.36 -4.53
C GLN A 235 0.52 3.31 -3.85
N LEU A 236 1.11 3.69 -2.73
CA LEU A 236 1.93 2.85 -1.86
C LEU A 236 1.45 2.98 -0.42
N ASN A 237 1.31 1.88 0.27
CA ASN A 237 1.00 1.82 1.70
C ASN A 237 2.12 1.07 2.43
N PHE A 238 2.92 1.79 3.20
CA PHE A 238 4.05 1.27 3.96
C PHE A 238 3.64 1.04 5.41
N LEU A 239 3.53 -0.22 5.85
CA LEU A 239 3.34 -0.54 7.25
C LEU A 239 4.72 -0.78 7.88
N ILE A 240 5.19 0.19 8.66
CA ILE A 240 6.56 0.32 9.14
C ILE A 240 6.61 0.06 10.63
N ASN A 241 7.46 -0.87 11.08
CA ASN A 241 7.88 -0.98 12.47
C ASN A 241 9.19 -0.19 12.66
N THR A 242 9.14 0.87 13.48
CA THR A 242 10.28 1.78 13.69
C THR A 242 11.33 1.26 14.66
N ASP A 243 11.04 0.25 15.46
CA ASP A 243 12.03 -0.39 16.34
C ASP A 243 12.85 -1.44 15.59
N LEU A 244 12.18 -2.23 14.75
CA LEU A 244 12.85 -3.24 13.93
C LEU A 244 13.42 -2.67 12.62
N LEU A 245 12.93 -1.51 12.20
CA LEU A 245 13.21 -0.92 10.88
C LEU A 245 12.94 -1.90 9.74
N GLU A 246 11.77 -2.50 9.81
CA GLU A 246 11.21 -3.41 8.82
C GLU A 246 9.85 -2.92 8.38
N ASP A 247 9.47 -3.25 7.14
CA ASP A 247 8.15 -2.90 6.65
C ASP A 247 7.50 -3.99 5.78
N VAL A 248 6.18 -3.81 5.60
CA VAL A 248 5.37 -4.46 4.58
C VAL A 248 4.75 -3.37 3.72
N VAL A 249 4.76 -3.53 2.41
CA VAL A 249 4.30 -2.51 1.47
C VAL A 249 3.25 -3.06 0.53
N GLY A 250 2.06 -2.45 0.50
CA GLY A 250 1.08 -2.63 -0.56
C GLY A 250 1.31 -1.62 -1.67
N GLN A 251 1.24 -2.06 -2.91
CA GLN A 251 1.35 -1.20 -4.09
C GLN A 251 0.20 -1.46 -5.06
N PHE A 252 -0.48 -0.40 -5.46
CA PHE A 252 -1.56 -0.47 -6.43
C PHE A 252 -1.50 0.69 -7.42
N GLY A 253 -1.82 0.42 -8.68
CA GLY A 253 -1.98 1.46 -9.69
C GLY A 253 -1.53 1.06 -11.07
N ILE A 254 -1.28 2.04 -11.95
CA ILE A 254 -0.78 1.80 -13.30
C ILE A 254 0.70 2.15 -13.37
N SER A 255 1.51 1.14 -13.66
CA SER A 255 2.89 1.33 -14.09
C SER A 255 2.93 1.44 -15.62
N ALA A 256 3.35 2.57 -16.18
CA ALA A 256 3.52 2.73 -17.62
C ALA A 256 4.90 2.27 -18.10
N GLY A 257 5.49 1.31 -17.39
CA GLY A 257 6.80 0.82 -17.73
C GLY A 257 7.94 1.65 -17.13
N ASN A 258 9.16 1.29 -17.47
CA ASN A 258 10.32 2.02 -17.00
C ASN A 258 10.41 3.41 -17.66
N GLU A 259 11.22 4.31 -17.08
CA GLU A 259 11.41 5.66 -17.59
C GLU A 259 11.97 5.73 -19.03
N ARG A 260 12.36 4.61 -19.58
CA ARG A 260 12.88 4.47 -20.94
C ARG A 260 11.79 4.11 -21.94
N GLY A 261 10.55 3.89 -21.48
CA GLY A 261 9.41 3.57 -22.35
C GLY A 261 9.53 2.22 -23.05
N GLN A 262 10.21 1.26 -22.41
CA GLN A 262 10.46 -0.06 -22.98
C GLN A 262 9.41 -1.09 -22.60
N ASP A 263 8.65 -0.82 -21.52
CA ASP A 263 7.62 -1.72 -21.02
C ASP A 263 6.23 -1.16 -21.35
N GLU A 264 5.28 -2.03 -21.63
CA GLU A 264 3.90 -1.65 -21.80
C GLU A 264 3.25 -1.27 -20.46
N PRO A 265 2.22 -0.41 -20.47
CA PRO A 265 1.43 -0.13 -19.28
C PRO A 265 0.83 -1.41 -18.70
N LYS A 266 0.87 -1.53 -17.37
CA LYS A 266 0.23 -2.63 -16.63
C LYS A 266 -0.38 -2.14 -15.34
N ILE A 267 -1.41 -2.81 -14.85
CA ILE A 267 -1.84 -2.66 -13.47
C ILE A 267 -0.84 -3.38 -12.58
N VAL A 268 -0.36 -2.65 -11.59
CA VAL A 268 0.46 -3.18 -10.50
C VAL A 268 -0.45 -3.35 -9.30
N CYS A 269 -0.48 -4.55 -8.74
CA CYS A 269 -1.16 -4.85 -7.50
C CYS A 269 -0.31 -5.90 -6.80
N THR A 270 0.49 -5.48 -5.82
CA THR A 270 1.51 -6.35 -5.24
C THR A 270 1.83 -5.97 -3.80
N VAL A 271 2.42 -6.93 -3.08
CA VAL A 271 2.95 -6.72 -1.74
C VAL A 271 4.44 -6.96 -1.75
N MET A 272 5.17 -6.08 -1.08
CA MET A 272 6.62 -6.17 -0.89
C MET A 272 6.93 -6.32 0.59
N THR A 273 7.99 -7.08 0.91
CA THR A 273 8.54 -7.20 2.27
C THR A 273 10.04 -7.48 2.22
N GLY A 274 10.65 -7.64 3.39
CA GLY A 274 12.07 -7.98 3.52
C GLY A 274 13.01 -6.80 3.34
N ARG A 275 12.49 -5.58 3.30
CA ARG A 275 13.33 -4.38 3.36
C ARG A 275 13.84 -4.19 4.78
N LYS A 276 15.10 -3.75 4.88
CA LYS A 276 15.72 -3.36 6.15
C LYS A 276 16.04 -1.88 6.11
N GLY A 277 15.68 -1.19 7.19
CA GLY A 277 15.89 0.23 7.31
C GLY A 277 17.03 0.59 8.25
N THR A 278 17.50 1.83 8.11
CA THR A 278 18.39 2.48 9.07
C THR A 278 17.98 3.94 9.17
N PHE A 279 17.81 4.45 10.39
CA PHE A 279 17.60 5.87 10.57
C PHE A 279 18.84 6.65 10.14
N VAL A 280 18.63 7.70 9.35
CA VAL A 280 19.70 8.55 8.83
C VAL A 280 19.35 10.02 9.02
N PRO A 281 20.34 10.93 9.09
CA PRO A 281 20.07 12.36 9.06
C PRO A 281 19.30 12.77 7.81
N MET A 282 18.32 13.67 7.93
CA MET A 282 17.57 14.19 6.78
C MET A 282 18.46 14.83 5.74
N ALA A 283 19.47 15.57 6.17
CA ALA A 283 20.39 16.33 5.35
C ALA A 283 21.55 15.50 4.76
N THR A 284 21.53 14.17 4.91
CA THR A 284 22.60 13.34 4.31
C THR A 284 22.56 13.46 2.79
N PRO A 285 23.64 13.88 2.10
CA PRO A 285 23.70 13.90 0.63
C PRO A 285 23.46 12.52 0.04
N CYS A 286 23.07 12.49 -1.20
CA CYS A 286 23.06 11.25 -2.01
C CYS A 286 24.47 10.67 -2.15
#